data_2164486e230c375fc700253bf7bb9318
#
_entry.id   2164486e230c375fc700253bf7bb9318
#
_cell.length_a   1.000
_cell.length_b   1.000
_cell.length_c   1.000
_cell.angle_alpha   90.00
_cell.angle_beta   90.00
_cell.angle_gamma   90.00
#
_symmetry.space_group_name_H-M   'P 1'
#
loop_
_entity.id
_entity.type
_entity.pdbx_description
1 polymer ?
#
loop_
_entity_poly.entity_id
_entity_poly.type
_entity_poly.pdbx_seq_one_letter_code
_entity_poly.pdbx_strand_id
1 'polypeptide(L)'
;ALKSAVVLTSLPFSLILLLMMWGLHKAFYLESQKQIAQLHSLAPVSGSRRGGWRQRLSQAVHFPSRDEVYRFLETTVRPAIEEVTAVFAEKGLHVVAQPDPANDSVSLEIGHGEQHPFIYQVQMRGYFTPSFARGGMGSKELNNRRYYRAEVHLSEGSQDYDLVGYTKEQVINDILDQYERHMQFLHLVR
;
A
#
# COMPACT_ATOMS: atom_id res chain seq x y z
N ALA A 1 48.24 -27.11 -16.63
CA ALA A 1 48.47 -26.06 -15.62
C ALA A 1 47.62 -24.80 -15.84
N LEU A 2 47.52 -24.24 -17.07
CA LEU A 2 46.76 -22.99 -17.32
C LEU A 2 45.24 -23.13 -17.09
N LYS A 3 44.62 -24.23 -17.50
CA LYS A 3 43.18 -24.50 -17.30
C LYS A 3 42.81 -24.62 -15.81
N SER A 4 43.68 -25.23 -15.02
CA SER A 4 43.43 -25.38 -13.58
C SER A 4 43.54 -24.04 -12.82
N ALA A 5 44.43 -23.15 -13.26
CA ALA A 5 44.58 -21.81 -12.68
C ALA A 5 43.34 -20.95 -12.96
N VAL A 6 42.79 -21.01 -14.17
CA VAL A 6 41.56 -20.25 -14.54
C VAL A 6 40.35 -20.72 -13.74
N VAL A 7 40.16 -22.02 -13.53
CA VAL A 7 39.07 -22.56 -12.73
C VAL A 7 39.23 -22.15 -11.25
N LEU A 8 40.45 -22.16 -10.73
CA LEU A 8 40.73 -21.83 -9.33
C LEU A 8 40.45 -20.36 -9.02
N THR A 9 40.69 -19.44 -9.98
CA THR A 9 40.43 -18.00 -9.82
C THR A 9 38.97 -17.60 -10.13
N SER A 10 38.28 -18.33 -11.04
CA SER A 10 36.92 -18.01 -11.42
C SER A 10 35.90 -18.33 -10.32
N LEU A 11 36.15 -19.34 -9.49
CA LEU A 11 35.23 -19.79 -8.44
C LEU A 11 35.05 -18.73 -7.31
N PRO A 12 36.10 -18.17 -6.69
CA PRO A 12 35.92 -17.10 -5.72
C PRO A 12 35.36 -15.82 -6.34
N PHE A 13 35.69 -15.53 -7.62
CA PHE A 13 35.18 -14.36 -8.31
C PHE A 13 33.65 -14.46 -8.57
N SER A 14 33.15 -15.63 -8.97
CA SER A 14 31.72 -15.87 -9.16
C SER A 14 30.95 -15.71 -7.85
N LEU A 15 31.51 -16.15 -6.73
CA LEU A 15 30.88 -16.00 -5.42
C LEU A 15 30.79 -14.53 -4.99
N ILE A 16 31.84 -13.73 -5.26
CA ILE A 16 31.82 -12.29 -5.02
C ILE A 16 30.75 -11.60 -5.89
N LEU A 17 30.63 -11.96 -7.16
CA LEU A 17 29.61 -11.40 -8.04
C LEU A 17 28.20 -11.72 -7.56
N LEU A 18 27.93 -12.94 -7.08
CA LEU A 18 26.64 -13.30 -6.50
C LEU A 18 26.32 -12.50 -5.24
N LEU A 19 27.31 -12.29 -4.37
CA LEU A 19 27.14 -11.46 -3.18
C LEU A 19 26.89 -9.99 -3.55
N MET A 20 27.60 -9.46 -4.55
CA MET A 20 27.35 -8.09 -5.04
C MET A 20 25.95 -7.96 -5.65
N MET A 21 25.50 -8.92 -6.45
CA MET A 21 24.16 -8.92 -7.04
C MET A 21 23.07 -8.95 -5.95
N TRP A 22 23.26 -9.80 -4.93
CA TRP A 22 22.35 -9.84 -3.79
C TRP A 22 22.35 -8.52 -2.98
N GLY A 23 23.52 -7.93 -2.74
CA GLY A 23 23.65 -6.64 -2.08
C GLY A 23 23.00 -5.50 -2.86
N LEU A 24 23.17 -5.50 -4.19
CA LEU A 24 22.55 -4.53 -5.09
C LEU A 24 21.02 -4.65 -5.08
N HIS A 25 20.50 -5.87 -5.17
CA HIS A 25 19.08 -6.15 -5.09
C HIS A 25 18.48 -5.63 -3.76
N LYS A 26 19.15 -5.90 -2.64
CA LYS A 26 18.76 -5.41 -1.33
C LYS A 26 18.80 -3.88 -1.23
N ALA A 27 19.83 -3.26 -1.81
CA ALA A 27 19.98 -1.80 -1.83
C ALA A 27 18.85 -1.13 -2.66
N PHE A 28 18.54 -1.64 -3.84
CA PHE A 28 17.43 -1.14 -4.66
C PHE A 28 16.07 -1.32 -3.96
N TYR A 29 15.86 -2.44 -3.30
CA TYR A 29 14.63 -2.65 -2.53
C TYR A 29 14.48 -1.63 -1.40
N LEU A 30 15.55 -1.35 -0.66
CA LEU A 30 15.53 -0.33 0.40
C LEU A 30 15.39 1.09 -0.14
N GLU A 31 16.00 1.38 -1.29
CA GLU A 31 15.92 2.70 -1.92
C GLU A 31 14.52 2.97 -2.50
N SER A 32 13.89 1.97 -3.13
CA SER A 32 12.50 2.09 -3.60
C SER A 32 11.53 2.38 -2.43
N GLN A 33 11.74 1.75 -1.29
CA GLN A 33 10.98 2.03 -0.08
C GLN A 33 11.16 3.46 0.44
N LYS A 34 12.40 4.00 0.38
CA LYS A 34 12.68 5.38 0.78
C LYS A 34 12.03 6.38 -0.19
N GLN A 35 12.09 6.14 -1.49
CA GLN A 35 11.46 7.01 -2.49
C GLN A 35 9.95 7.05 -2.33
N ILE A 36 9.32 5.89 -2.08
CA ILE A 36 7.88 5.81 -1.76
C ILE A 36 7.57 6.61 -0.49
N ALA A 37 8.36 6.47 0.56
CA ALA A 37 8.18 7.22 1.81
C ALA A 37 8.37 8.74 1.62
N GLN A 38 9.29 9.18 0.76
CA GLN A 38 9.51 10.58 0.44
C GLN A 38 8.39 11.16 -0.42
N LEU A 39 7.89 10.42 -1.41
CA LEU A 39 6.72 10.81 -2.19
C LEU A 39 5.48 10.98 -1.31
N HIS A 40 5.31 10.13 -0.29
CA HIS A 40 4.24 10.29 0.71
C HIS A 40 4.40 11.56 1.55
N SER A 41 5.63 12.01 1.80
CA SER A 41 5.89 13.26 2.55
C SER A 41 5.68 14.51 1.69
N LEU A 42 5.84 14.40 0.37
CA LEU A 42 5.66 15.49 -0.60
C LEU A 42 4.25 15.54 -1.20
N ALA A 43 3.44 14.48 -1.03
CA ALA A 43 2.04 14.55 -1.41
C ALA A 43 1.39 15.67 -0.60
N PRO A 44 0.84 16.70 -1.28
CA PRO A 44 0.09 17.72 -0.56
C PRO A 44 -1.00 16.97 0.19
N VAL A 45 -1.02 17.15 1.51
CA VAL A 45 -2.06 16.62 2.40
C VAL A 45 -3.32 17.39 2.04
N SER A 46 -3.93 17.02 0.91
CA SER A 46 -5.17 17.60 0.42
C SER A 46 -6.23 17.33 1.47
N GLY A 47 -6.56 18.39 2.21
CA GLY A 47 -7.79 18.55 3.00
C GLY A 47 -8.22 17.50 4.01
N SER A 48 -7.81 16.25 3.84
CA SER A 48 -8.36 15.08 4.51
C SER A 48 -7.74 14.80 5.90
N ARG A 49 -6.57 15.35 6.20
CA ARG A 49 -5.93 15.21 7.53
C ARG A 49 -6.32 16.34 8.51
N ARG A 50 -7.56 16.77 8.50
CA ARG A 50 -8.07 17.78 9.46
C ARG A 50 -8.29 17.25 10.88
N GLY A 51 -7.85 16.04 11.19
CA GLY A 51 -7.75 15.59 12.58
C GLY A 51 -6.63 16.34 13.31
N GLY A 52 -6.90 16.78 14.55
CA GLY A 52 -5.88 17.40 15.40
C GLY A 52 -4.68 16.47 15.59
N TRP A 53 -3.51 17.02 15.97
CA TRP A 53 -2.28 16.24 16.20
C TRP A 53 -2.49 15.07 17.19
N ARG A 54 -3.41 15.19 18.14
CA ARG A 54 -3.77 14.13 19.09
C ARG A 54 -4.41 12.93 18.40
N GLN A 55 -5.29 13.15 17.43
CA GLN A 55 -5.89 12.09 16.64
C GLN A 55 -4.85 11.40 15.77
N ARG A 56 -3.93 12.16 15.17
CA ARG A 56 -2.82 11.60 14.39
C ARG A 56 -1.89 10.76 15.26
N LEU A 57 -1.60 11.20 16.48
CA LEU A 57 -0.80 10.44 17.43
C LEU A 57 -1.51 9.16 17.86
N SER A 58 -2.82 9.21 18.16
CA SER A 58 -3.58 8.00 18.52
C SER A 58 -3.63 6.99 17.38
N GLN A 59 -3.75 7.42 16.13
CA GLN A 59 -3.68 6.54 14.97
C GLN A 59 -2.29 5.93 14.80
N ALA A 60 -1.21 6.70 15.03
CA ALA A 60 0.15 6.21 14.88
C ALA A 60 0.54 5.12 15.89
N VAL A 61 -0.10 5.10 17.07
CA VAL A 61 0.14 4.10 18.12
C VAL A 61 -0.98 3.06 18.24
N HIS A 62 -1.99 3.13 17.39
CA HIS A 62 -3.08 2.17 17.33
C HIS A 62 -2.68 0.96 16.49
N PHE A 63 -2.89 -0.24 17.02
CA PHE A 63 -2.60 -1.51 16.36
C PHE A 63 -3.90 -2.30 16.23
N PRO A 64 -4.68 -2.07 15.14
CA PRO A 64 -6.02 -2.64 15.01
C PRO A 64 -5.98 -4.16 14.93
N SER A 65 -7.02 -4.81 15.46
CA SER A 65 -7.27 -6.23 15.29
C SER A 65 -7.82 -6.54 13.90
N ARG A 66 -7.80 -7.83 13.51
CA ARG A 66 -8.38 -8.28 12.24
C ARG A 66 -9.87 -7.90 12.12
N ASP A 67 -10.63 -8.15 13.18
CA ASP A 67 -12.08 -7.89 13.17
C ASP A 67 -12.41 -6.39 13.06
N GLU A 68 -11.55 -5.55 13.61
CA GLU A 68 -11.68 -4.10 13.53
C GLU A 68 -11.44 -3.61 12.09
N VAL A 69 -10.38 -4.07 11.43
CA VAL A 69 -10.10 -3.73 10.03
C VAL A 69 -11.15 -4.32 9.09
N TYR A 70 -11.58 -5.55 9.32
CA TYR A 70 -12.66 -6.16 8.53
C TYR A 70 -13.95 -5.33 8.63
N ARG A 71 -14.34 -4.93 9.83
CA ARG A 71 -15.50 -4.07 10.05
C ARG A 71 -15.33 -2.73 9.34
N PHE A 72 -14.15 -2.13 9.40
CA PHE A 72 -13.84 -0.88 8.70
C PHE A 72 -14.00 -1.03 7.18
N LEU A 73 -13.50 -2.12 6.58
CA LEU A 73 -13.68 -2.40 5.16
C LEU A 73 -15.17 -2.50 4.78
N GLU A 74 -15.97 -3.21 5.58
CA GLU A 74 -17.40 -3.41 5.30
C GLU A 74 -18.26 -2.16 5.54
N THR A 75 -17.97 -1.40 6.60
CA THR A 75 -18.86 -0.29 7.00
C THR A 75 -18.42 1.07 6.46
N THR A 76 -17.16 1.22 6.05
CA THR A 76 -16.61 2.51 5.62
C THR A 76 -16.09 2.46 4.19
N VAL A 77 -15.20 1.51 3.87
CA VAL A 77 -14.54 1.47 2.56
C VAL A 77 -15.50 1.02 1.47
N ARG A 78 -16.22 -0.08 1.69
CA ARG A 78 -17.18 -0.59 0.71
C ARG A 78 -18.26 0.44 0.33
N PRO A 79 -18.98 1.08 1.29
CA PRO A 79 -19.95 2.10 0.95
C PRO A 79 -19.36 3.35 0.29
N ALA A 80 -18.08 3.68 0.58
CA ALA A 80 -17.37 4.77 -0.10
C ALA A 80 -17.11 4.43 -1.57
N ILE A 81 -16.62 3.23 -1.85
CA ILE A 81 -16.38 2.74 -3.22
C ILE A 81 -17.69 2.63 -4.01
N GLU A 82 -18.75 2.12 -3.41
CA GLU A 82 -20.07 2.01 -4.05
C GLU A 82 -20.63 3.39 -4.44
N GLU A 83 -20.51 4.40 -3.55
CA GLU A 83 -20.95 5.76 -3.84
C GLU A 83 -20.14 6.40 -4.97
N VAL A 84 -18.82 6.26 -4.95
CA VAL A 84 -17.94 6.74 -6.02
C VAL A 84 -18.26 6.04 -7.35
N THR A 85 -18.50 4.73 -7.32
CA THR A 85 -18.89 3.94 -8.49
C THR A 85 -20.18 4.47 -9.12
N ALA A 86 -21.21 4.75 -8.30
CA ALA A 86 -22.47 5.29 -8.78
C ALA A 86 -22.28 6.65 -9.49
N VAL A 87 -21.53 7.56 -8.89
CA VAL A 87 -21.26 8.89 -9.45
C VAL A 87 -20.48 8.83 -10.76
N PHE A 88 -19.48 7.95 -10.87
CA PHE A 88 -18.72 7.78 -12.11
C PHE A 88 -19.54 7.10 -13.21
N ALA A 89 -20.39 6.14 -12.85
CA ALA A 89 -21.31 5.50 -13.79
C ALA A 89 -22.35 6.50 -14.36
N GLU A 90 -22.89 7.41 -13.54
CA GLU A 90 -23.75 8.51 -14.00
C GLU A 90 -23.05 9.44 -15.01
N LYS A 91 -21.73 9.59 -14.90
CA LYS A 91 -20.90 10.36 -15.84
C LYS A 91 -20.56 9.58 -17.13
N GLY A 92 -21.04 8.35 -17.28
CA GLY A 92 -20.84 7.51 -18.45
C GLY A 92 -19.49 6.80 -18.52
N LEU A 93 -18.75 6.74 -17.42
CA LEU A 93 -17.51 5.98 -17.33
C LEU A 93 -17.80 4.51 -17.07
N HIS A 94 -16.98 3.63 -17.65
CA HIS A 94 -17.05 2.20 -17.36
C HIS A 94 -16.37 1.93 -16.02
N VAL A 95 -17.17 1.67 -14.99
CA VAL A 95 -16.69 1.49 -13.62
C VAL A 95 -17.14 0.13 -13.09
N VAL A 96 -16.25 -0.59 -12.46
CA VAL A 96 -16.52 -1.89 -11.83
C VAL A 96 -15.99 -1.86 -10.40
N ALA A 97 -16.90 -2.13 -9.44
CA ALA A 97 -16.52 -2.36 -8.05
C ALA A 97 -16.60 -3.86 -7.77
N GLN A 98 -15.51 -4.45 -7.30
CA GLN A 98 -15.42 -5.89 -6.99
C GLN A 98 -14.96 -6.11 -5.56
N PRO A 99 -15.80 -6.66 -4.68
CA PRO A 99 -15.33 -7.21 -3.42
C PRO A 99 -14.66 -8.57 -3.68
N ASP A 100 -13.49 -8.78 -3.10
CA ASP A 100 -12.80 -10.07 -3.09
C ASP A 100 -12.71 -10.59 -1.65
N PRO A 101 -13.69 -11.41 -1.23
CA PRO A 101 -13.71 -11.97 0.13
C PRO A 101 -12.57 -12.95 0.39
N ALA A 102 -11.96 -13.54 -0.64
CA ALA A 102 -10.86 -14.50 -0.48
C ALA A 102 -9.57 -13.79 -0.03
N ASN A 103 -9.38 -12.54 -0.45
CA ASN A 103 -8.21 -11.73 -0.11
C ASN A 103 -8.52 -10.61 0.90
N ASP A 104 -9.71 -10.62 1.51
CA ASP A 104 -10.18 -9.54 2.40
C ASP A 104 -9.92 -8.15 1.75
N SER A 105 -10.34 -7.98 0.49
CA SER A 105 -10.09 -6.76 -0.28
C SER A 105 -11.33 -6.26 -1.04
N VAL A 106 -11.33 -4.96 -1.33
CA VAL A 106 -12.34 -4.30 -2.16
C VAL A 106 -11.61 -3.49 -3.22
N SER A 107 -11.99 -3.64 -4.49
CA SER A 107 -11.37 -2.91 -5.59
C SER A 107 -12.38 -2.09 -6.37
N LEU A 108 -11.91 -0.94 -6.88
CA LEU A 108 -12.58 -0.08 -7.84
C LEU A 108 -11.72 -0.02 -9.09
N GLU A 109 -12.30 -0.33 -10.23
CA GLU A 109 -11.66 -0.22 -11.54
C GLU A 109 -12.43 0.75 -12.42
N ILE A 110 -11.72 1.72 -13.03
CA ILE A 110 -12.29 2.69 -13.96
C ILE A 110 -11.58 2.55 -15.29
N GLY A 111 -12.31 2.13 -16.33
CA GLY A 111 -11.79 1.94 -17.67
C GLY A 111 -11.74 3.26 -18.46
N HIS A 112 -10.62 3.51 -19.14
CA HIS A 112 -10.41 4.67 -20.03
C HIS A 112 -10.23 4.25 -21.50
N GLY A 113 -11.02 3.28 -21.97
CA GLY A 113 -10.93 2.74 -23.34
C GLY A 113 -9.65 1.93 -23.55
N GLU A 114 -8.79 2.37 -24.50
CA GLU A 114 -7.52 1.68 -24.79
C GLU A 114 -6.37 2.05 -23.82
N GLN A 115 -6.58 3.02 -22.93
CA GLN A 115 -5.59 3.45 -21.96
C GLN A 115 -5.57 2.55 -20.73
N HIS A 116 -4.51 2.68 -19.91
CA HIS A 116 -4.40 1.92 -18.67
C HIS A 116 -5.57 2.24 -17.74
N PRO A 117 -6.27 1.22 -17.21
CA PRO A 117 -7.37 1.42 -16.29
C PRO A 117 -6.83 1.98 -14.96
N PHE A 118 -7.61 2.84 -14.34
CA PHE A 118 -7.36 3.22 -12.95
C PHE A 118 -7.87 2.10 -12.04
N ILE A 119 -6.99 1.58 -11.20
CA ILE A 119 -7.35 0.56 -10.21
C ILE A 119 -7.01 1.10 -8.82
N TYR A 120 -8.02 1.13 -7.96
CA TYR A 120 -7.89 1.47 -6.55
C TYR A 120 -8.39 0.28 -5.73
N GLN A 121 -7.47 -0.39 -5.05
CA GLN A 121 -7.78 -1.57 -4.25
C GLN A 121 -7.40 -1.31 -2.79
N VAL A 122 -8.29 -1.63 -1.87
CA VAL A 122 -8.02 -1.63 -0.43
C VAL A 122 -7.97 -3.07 0.04
N GLN A 123 -6.83 -3.48 0.58
CA GLN A 123 -6.58 -4.85 1.04
C GLN A 123 -6.20 -4.87 2.52
N MET A 124 -6.74 -5.83 3.25
CA MET A 124 -6.30 -6.09 4.63
C MET A 124 -4.98 -6.82 4.65
N ARG A 125 -3.97 -6.24 5.32
CA ARG A 125 -2.66 -6.86 5.53
C ARG A 125 -2.30 -6.98 7.00
N GLY A 126 -1.69 -8.10 7.36
CA GLY A 126 -1.28 -8.41 8.72
C GLY A 126 0.21 -8.25 8.94
N TYR A 127 0.59 -7.52 9.99
CA TYR A 127 1.97 -7.24 10.38
C TYR A 127 2.26 -7.71 11.80
N PHE A 128 3.52 -7.98 12.09
CA PHE A 128 3.93 -8.26 13.48
C PHE A 128 3.99 -6.98 14.30
N THR A 129 3.42 -7.02 15.49
CA THR A 129 3.43 -5.88 16.41
C THR A 129 4.88 -5.48 16.76
N PRO A 130 5.26 -4.19 16.58
CA PRO A 130 6.60 -3.72 16.86
C PRO A 130 7.01 -3.91 18.32
N SER A 131 8.32 -4.07 18.57
CA SER A 131 8.83 -4.33 19.93
C SER A 131 8.54 -3.22 20.93
N PHE A 132 8.51 -1.96 20.49
CA PHE A 132 8.22 -0.81 21.35
C PHE A 132 6.75 -0.76 21.81
N ALA A 133 5.83 -1.32 21.03
CA ALA A 133 4.41 -1.41 21.40
C ALA A 133 4.11 -2.54 22.37
N ARG A 134 5.13 -3.32 22.71
CA ARG A 134 5.04 -4.52 23.55
C ARG A 134 5.11 -4.23 25.06
N GLY A 135 4.94 -2.99 25.51
CA GLY A 135 5.13 -2.53 26.88
C GLY A 135 4.74 -3.51 27.97
N GLY A 136 5.72 -4.11 28.63
CA GLY A 136 5.57 -4.75 29.95
C GLY A 136 5.01 -6.17 30.02
N MET A 137 4.59 -6.82 28.94
CA MET A 137 4.09 -8.20 28.93
C MET A 137 5.16 -9.22 28.53
N GLY A 138 5.12 -10.41 29.18
CA GLY A 138 6.14 -11.47 28.99
C GLY A 138 6.35 -11.91 27.55
N SER A 139 7.62 -12.14 27.20
CA SER A 139 8.13 -12.25 25.83
C SER A 139 7.60 -13.40 24.96
N LYS A 140 6.95 -14.41 25.53
CA LYS A 140 6.49 -15.60 24.77
C LYS A 140 5.09 -15.48 24.15
N GLU A 141 4.16 -14.77 24.78
CA GLU A 141 2.80 -14.57 24.23
C GLU A 141 2.72 -13.46 23.17
N LEU A 142 3.67 -12.55 23.17
CA LEU A 142 3.70 -11.38 22.29
C LEU A 142 4.32 -11.64 20.92
N ASN A 143 5.10 -12.70 20.76
CA ASN A 143 5.75 -12.98 19.47
C ASN A 143 4.76 -13.40 18.37
N ASN A 144 3.49 -13.66 18.72
CA ASN A 144 2.43 -14.09 17.80
C ASN A 144 1.32 -13.06 17.59
N ARG A 145 1.37 -11.89 18.21
CA ARG A 145 0.36 -10.84 17.99
C ARG A 145 0.63 -10.11 16.69
N ARG A 146 -0.33 -10.23 15.78
CA ARG A 146 -0.40 -9.46 14.56
C ARG A 146 -1.35 -8.29 14.74
N TYR A 147 -1.02 -7.15 14.15
CA TYR A 147 -1.95 -6.08 13.89
C TYR A 147 -2.26 -6.04 12.41
N TYR A 148 -3.34 -5.42 12.03
CA TYR A 148 -3.81 -5.39 10.65
C TYR A 148 -3.96 -3.96 10.17
N ARG A 149 -3.83 -3.75 8.86
CA ARG A 149 -3.96 -2.47 8.19
C ARG A 149 -4.86 -2.63 6.98
N ALA A 150 -5.57 -1.55 6.61
CA ALA A 150 -6.29 -1.45 5.35
C ALA A 150 -5.42 -0.66 4.37
N GLU A 151 -4.63 -1.37 3.55
CA GLU A 151 -3.64 -0.75 2.66
C GLU A 151 -4.17 -0.52 1.26
N VAL A 152 -3.81 0.62 0.68
CA VAL A 152 -4.19 1.02 -0.67
C VAL A 152 -3.17 0.52 -1.68
N HIS A 153 -3.66 -0.16 -2.71
CA HIS A 153 -2.90 -0.60 -3.87
C HIS A 153 -3.46 0.03 -5.13
N LEU A 154 -2.60 0.63 -5.94
CA LEU A 154 -2.94 1.26 -7.21
C LEU A 154 -2.37 0.47 -8.39
N SER A 155 -2.89 0.69 -9.61
CA SER A 155 -2.37 0.08 -10.84
C SER A 155 -0.89 0.37 -11.09
N GLU A 156 -0.39 1.51 -10.65
CA GLU A 156 1.00 1.96 -10.85
C GLU A 156 1.94 1.54 -9.71
N GLY A 157 1.47 0.72 -8.78
CA GLY A 157 2.23 0.23 -7.64
C GLY A 157 1.55 0.51 -6.31
N SER A 158 1.93 -0.27 -5.31
CA SER A 158 1.39 -0.11 -3.97
C SER A 158 1.84 1.21 -3.34
N GLN A 159 0.89 1.96 -2.81
CA GLN A 159 1.18 3.15 -2.00
C GLN A 159 1.42 2.76 -0.53
N ASP A 160 1.03 1.56 -0.11
CA ASP A 160 1.24 0.94 1.21
C ASP A 160 0.85 1.81 2.41
N TYR A 161 -0.04 2.81 2.22
CA TYR A 161 -0.55 3.60 3.33
C TYR A 161 -1.86 3.04 3.88
N ASP A 162 -2.08 3.29 5.16
CA ASP A 162 -3.20 2.75 5.93
C ASP A 162 -4.38 3.72 5.97
N LEU A 163 -5.57 3.21 5.67
CA LEU A 163 -6.82 3.96 5.75
C LEU A 163 -7.56 3.81 7.08
N VAL A 164 -7.13 2.90 7.96
CA VAL A 164 -7.83 2.66 9.22
C VAL A 164 -8.01 3.97 10.01
N GLY A 165 -9.25 4.24 10.41
CA GLY A 165 -9.61 5.48 11.10
C GLY A 165 -10.01 6.64 10.19
N TYR A 166 -10.06 6.43 8.86
CA TYR A 166 -10.65 7.40 7.94
C TYR A 166 -12.18 7.36 8.03
N THR A 167 -12.80 8.51 7.81
CA THR A 167 -14.26 8.57 7.57
C THR A 167 -14.56 8.18 6.13
N LYS A 168 -15.82 7.85 5.84
CA LYS A 168 -16.28 7.57 4.47
C LYS A 168 -15.92 8.68 3.49
N GLU A 169 -16.15 9.96 3.88
CA GLU A 169 -15.79 11.11 3.07
C GLU A 169 -14.28 11.22 2.83
N GLN A 170 -13.45 10.85 3.82
CA GLN A 170 -12.01 10.85 3.66
C GLN A 170 -11.54 9.77 2.69
N VAL A 171 -12.17 8.60 2.69
CA VAL A 171 -11.91 7.54 1.71
C VAL A 171 -12.31 7.99 0.29
N ILE A 172 -13.49 8.63 0.14
CA ILE A 172 -13.93 9.18 -1.14
C ILE A 172 -12.93 10.21 -1.68
N ASN A 173 -12.50 11.16 -0.83
CA ASN A 173 -11.52 12.17 -1.22
C ASN A 173 -10.17 11.54 -1.59
N ASP A 174 -9.74 10.50 -0.89
CA ASP A 174 -8.52 9.78 -1.21
C ASP A 174 -8.61 9.10 -2.61
N ILE A 175 -9.73 8.45 -2.91
CA ILE A 175 -9.99 7.88 -4.24
C ILE A 175 -9.91 8.95 -5.32
N LEU A 176 -10.53 10.11 -5.10
CA LEU A 176 -10.53 11.22 -6.06
C LEU A 176 -9.13 11.80 -6.25
N ASP A 177 -8.38 12.01 -5.16
CA ASP A 177 -6.99 12.49 -5.23
C ASP A 177 -6.09 11.54 -6.05
N GLN A 178 -6.26 10.22 -5.89
CA GLN A 178 -5.51 9.23 -6.66
C GLN A 178 -5.97 9.19 -8.13
N TYR A 179 -7.28 9.30 -8.37
CA TYR A 179 -7.83 9.36 -9.71
C TYR A 179 -7.34 10.60 -10.48
N GLU A 180 -7.34 11.77 -9.85
CA GLU A 180 -6.81 13.01 -10.46
C GLU A 180 -5.33 12.87 -10.84
N ARG A 181 -4.51 12.23 -10.00
CA ARG A 181 -3.10 11.94 -10.32
C ARG A 181 -2.97 11.00 -11.50
N HIS A 182 -3.78 9.95 -11.56
CA HIS A 182 -3.81 9.03 -12.68
C HIS A 182 -4.18 9.75 -13.98
N MET A 183 -5.17 10.65 -13.96
CA MET A 183 -5.54 11.46 -15.11
C MET A 183 -4.42 12.40 -15.56
N GLN A 184 -3.68 13.02 -14.63
CA GLN A 184 -2.49 13.81 -14.95
C GLN A 184 -1.40 12.96 -15.62
N PHE A 185 -1.17 11.75 -15.12
CA PHE A 185 -0.23 10.81 -15.74
C PHE A 185 -0.63 10.45 -17.17
N LEU A 186 -1.90 10.11 -17.42
CA LEU A 186 -2.40 9.81 -18.77
C LEU A 186 -2.22 11.00 -19.74
N HIS A 187 -2.30 12.24 -19.27
CA HIS A 187 -2.04 13.43 -20.09
C HIS A 187 -0.56 13.61 -20.43
N LEU A 188 0.37 13.15 -19.60
CA LEU A 188 1.81 13.26 -19.81
C LEU A 188 2.37 12.18 -20.74
N VAL A 189 1.73 11.02 -20.81
CA VAL A 189 2.16 9.85 -21.62
C VAL A 189 1.63 9.92 -23.07
N ARG A 190 0.79 10.87 -23.39
CA ARG A 190 0.22 11.10 -24.72
C ARG A 190 1.12 11.99 -25.56
#